data_673596448ec4909b4e3004f9940ef493
#
_entry.id   673596448ec4909b4e3004f9940ef493
#
_cell.length_a   1.000
_cell.length_b   1.000
_cell.length_c   1.000
_cell.angle_alpha   90.00
_cell.angle_beta   90.00
_cell.angle_gamma   90.00
#
_symmetry.space_group_name_H-M   'P 1'
#
loop_
_entity.id
_entity.type
_entity.pdbx_description
1 polymer ?
#
loop_
_entity_poly.entity_id
_entity_poly.type
_entity_poly.pdbx_seq_one_letter_code
_entity_poly.pdbx_strand_id
1 'polypeptide(L)'
;MHRKTKKTGYIFRIDDITPWMNRDNFLRLEKIFDTYAIKPIIGLVPDTQDRQLWLAEYTEEFWEKMRSLAEKWRIIAQHGYQHLYTTHNSGIIGLNNYSEFAWLPYKEQYEKIKKGKEILETHLKKKITWRMAPAHSFDANTCKALTKLDFEYITDGIALFPFSREGLKWLPQQLRKPIQKKSGIRTICLHPNSYSPTFIDNIEAFCQAESKHFINDIEDLDYSPQRKKSVFFYRFYTEQKLYRWLLQIKNLITFPYRKSKECGSFWTRLRGGARYFRHYLAYKKYHFDRWHILPAEWRPYVAYVAETINSDDKSKKGTILEIWCWLGEILSKIKSPNKYGFDTAPEVINAAKKLYPSSNYSVGSFDTIKWYKIDYLITVNFIHAIAPEELKNYYTTLCKDNIINTIIVDELHNNNNYRFNHNFSEILPSDYICINSSPYFVGNRKIVVFRKREK
;
A
#
# COMPACT_ATOMS: atom_id res chain seq x y z
N MET A 1 -40.08 -6.98 27.36
CA MET A 1 -38.79 -6.25 27.09
C MET A 1 -38.35 -6.50 25.65
N HIS A 2 -38.71 -5.63 24.71
CA HIS A 2 -38.30 -5.75 23.33
C HIS A 2 -36.81 -5.38 23.22
N ARG A 3 -35.97 -6.36 22.91
CA ARG A 3 -34.61 -6.10 22.41
C ARG A 3 -34.74 -5.31 21.10
N LYS A 4 -34.64 -3.98 21.14
CA LYS A 4 -34.37 -3.18 19.93
C LYS A 4 -33.10 -3.73 19.31
N THR A 5 -33.23 -4.47 18.23
CA THR A 5 -32.12 -4.89 17.36
C THR A 5 -31.42 -3.59 16.95
N LYS A 6 -30.21 -3.37 17.45
CA LYS A 6 -29.40 -2.19 17.08
C LYS A 6 -29.02 -2.37 15.60
N LYS A 7 -29.79 -1.71 14.73
CA LYS A 7 -29.51 -1.72 13.29
C LYS A 7 -28.09 -1.20 13.04
N THR A 8 -27.38 -1.80 12.11
CA THR A 8 -26.09 -1.30 11.60
C THR A 8 -26.35 -0.11 10.72
N GLY A 9 -25.55 0.97 10.84
CA GLY A 9 -25.53 2.05 9.86
C GLY A 9 -24.22 2.04 9.08
N TYR A 10 -24.25 2.35 7.78
CA TYR A 10 -23.07 2.43 6.93
C TYR A 10 -22.86 3.84 6.42
N ILE A 11 -21.61 4.25 6.30
CA ILE A 11 -21.17 5.51 5.71
C ILE A 11 -19.99 5.19 4.80
N PHE A 12 -19.99 5.70 3.58
CA PHE A 12 -18.79 5.69 2.75
C PHE A 12 -17.96 6.95 2.95
N ARG A 13 -16.65 6.78 2.91
CA ARG A 13 -15.69 7.85 2.68
C ARG A 13 -14.79 7.46 1.51
N ILE A 14 -14.48 8.42 0.66
CA ILE A 14 -13.63 8.24 -0.52
C ILE A 14 -12.35 9.01 -0.27
N ASP A 15 -11.24 8.31 -0.17
CA ASP A 15 -9.91 8.87 0.10
C ASP A 15 -9.15 9.12 -1.21
N ASP A 16 -8.08 9.91 -1.15
CA ASP A 16 -7.10 10.14 -2.23
C ASP A 16 -7.70 10.79 -3.48
N ILE A 17 -8.67 11.70 -3.31
CA ILE A 17 -9.28 12.44 -4.42
C ILE A 17 -8.44 13.66 -4.77
N THR A 18 -7.95 13.68 -6.02
CA THR A 18 -7.03 14.69 -6.57
C THR A 18 -7.37 15.01 -8.01
N PRO A 19 -6.90 16.13 -8.58
CA PRO A 19 -7.06 16.43 -10.00
C PRO A 19 -6.48 15.37 -10.95
N TRP A 20 -5.56 14.56 -10.47
CA TRP A 20 -4.88 13.47 -11.22
C TRP A 20 -5.44 12.07 -10.93
N MET A 21 -6.59 11.96 -10.25
CA MET A 21 -7.19 10.67 -9.86
C MET A 21 -7.61 9.81 -11.06
N ASN A 22 -7.86 8.52 -10.83
CA ASN A 22 -8.55 7.65 -11.79
C ASN A 22 -10.02 8.08 -11.92
N ARG A 23 -10.31 8.89 -12.95
CA ARG A 23 -11.65 9.48 -13.18
C ARG A 23 -12.71 8.42 -13.50
N ASP A 24 -12.35 7.40 -14.27
CA ASP A 24 -13.31 6.36 -14.69
C ASP A 24 -13.86 5.61 -13.47
N ASN A 25 -12.98 5.20 -12.57
CA ASN A 25 -13.38 4.56 -11.34
C ASN A 25 -14.20 5.47 -10.43
N PHE A 26 -13.82 6.75 -10.34
CA PHE A 26 -14.55 7.73 -9.54
C PHE A 26 -15.96 7.97 -10.09
N LEU A 27 -16.12 8.20 -11.39
CA LEU A 27 -17.42 8.42 -12.06
C LEU A 27 -18.31 7.18 -11.94
N ARG A 28 -17.74 5.99 -12.03
CA ARG A 28 -18.48 4.75 -11.83
C ARG A 28 -19.02 4.63 -10.40
N LEU A 29 -18.23 4.96 -9.39
CA LEU A 29 -18.69 5.01 -7.99
C LEU A 29 -19.76 6.09 -7.79
N GLU A 30 -19.58 7.27 -8.37
CA GLU A 30 -20.59 8.33 -8.32
C GLU A 30 -21.93 7.85 -8.84
N LYS A 31 -21.96 7.19 -10.01
CA LYS A 31 -23.19 6.63 -10.59
C LYS A 31 -23.86 5.62 -9.65
N ILE A 32 -23.07 4.76 -9.01
CA ILE A 32 -23.59 3.79 -8.01
C ILE A 32 -24.21 4.55 -6.83
N PHE A 33 -23.51 5.53 -6.26
CA PHE A 33 -24.02 6.28 -5.12
C PHE A 33 -25.29 7.06 -5.45
N ASP A 34 -25.38 7.62 -6.65
CA ASP A 34 -26.60 8.26 -7.13
C ASP A 34 -27.76 7.30 -7.24
N THR A 35 -27.52 6.12 -7.81
CA THR A 35 -28.55 5.07 -7.98
C THR A 35 -29.16 4.66 -6.64
N TYR A 36 -28.37 4.58 -5.59
CA TYR A 36 -28.80 4.14 -4.26
C TYR A 36 -29.02 5.30 -3.27
N ALA A 37 -28.99 6.56 -3.72
CA ALA A 37 -29.16 7.77 -2.92
C ALA A 37 -28.19 7.84 -1.72
N ILE A 38 -26.91 7.42 -1.92
CA ILE A 38 -25.86 7.41 -0.91
C ILE A 38 -25.03 8.68 -1.01
N LYS A 39 -24.73 9.34 0.11
CA LYS A 39 -23.93 10.56 0.19
C LYS A 39 -22.60 10.29 0.91
N PRO A 40 -21.51 9.98 0.19
CA PRO A 40 -20.22 9.72 0.82
C PRO A 40 -19.54 11.00 1.31
N ILE A 41 -18.56 10.84 2.21
CA ILE A 41 -17.60 11.89 2.54
C ILE A 41 -16.47 11.81 1.50
N ILE A 42 -16.11 12.95 0.89
CA ILE A 42 -15.04 13.03 -0.12
C ILE A 42 -13.80 13.63 0.53
N GLY A 43 -12.71 12.88 0.55
CA GLY A 43 -11.39 13.31 1.02
C GLY A 43 -10.56 13.91 -0.09
N LEU A 44 -10.50 15.25 -0.15
CA LEU A 44 -9.69 15.97 -1.14
C LEU A 44 -8.29 16.25 -0.61
N VAL A 45 -7.27 15.93 -1.40
CA VAL A 45 -5.89 16.33 -1.15
C VAL A 45 -5.68 17.73 -1.73
N PRO A 46 -5.36 18.75 -0.90
CA PRO A 46 -5.33 20.15 -1.35
C PRO A 46 -4.26 20.48 -2.39
N ASP A 47 -3.02 19.98 -2.17
CA ASP A 47 -1.84 20.27 -2.99
C ASP A 47 -1.03 18.97 -3.19
N THR A 48 -1.55 18.07 -4.01
CA THR A 48 -1.00 16.72 -4.18
C THR A 48 0.43 16.74 -4.73
N GLN A 49 1.40 16.32 -3.92
CA GLN A 49 2.80 16.13 -4.30
C GLN A 49 3.20 14.64 -4.35
N ASP A 50 2.30 13.76 -3.95
CA ASP A 50 2.49 12.31 -4.04
C ASP A 50 2.29 11.84 -5.49
N ARG A 51 3.40 11.52 -6.15
CA ARG A 51 3.39 11.04 -7.54
C ARG A 51 2.63 9.72 -7.73
N GLN A 52 2.42 8.94 -6.69
CA GLN A 52 1.62 7.72 -6.76
C GLN A 52 0.13 8.01 -7.02
N LEU A 53 -0.31 9.23 -6.75
CA LEU A 53 -1.67 9.70 -7.02
C LEU A 53 -1.83 10.39 -8.38
N TRP A 54 -0.76 10.51 -9.17
CA TRP A 54 -0.79 11.10 -10.52
C TRP A 54 -1.10 10.02 -11.56
N LEU A 55 -2.38 9.71 -11.71
CA LEU A 55 -2.87 8.59 -12.54
C LEU A 55 -3.47 9.03 -13.87
N ALA A 56 -3.81 10.32 -14.00
CA ALA A 56 -4.38 10.93 -15.20
C ALA A 56 -3.83 12.35 -15.37
N GLU A 57 -4.09 12.97 -16.49
CA GLU A 57 -3.73 14.37 -16.71
C GLU A 57 -4.55 15.32 -15.82
N TYR A 58 -3.92 16.41 -15.41
CA TYR A 58 -4.60 17.48 -14.67
C TYR A 58 -5.69 18.14 -15.53
N THR A 59 -6.85 18.47 -14.93
CA THR A 59 -7.87 19.30 -15.57
C THR A 59 -8.48 20.28 -14.57
N GLU A 60 -8.73 21.51 -15.01
CA GLU A 60 -9.43 22.54 -14.22
C GLU A 60 -10.89 22.17 -13.93
N GLU A 61 -11.53 21.42 -14.81
CA GLU A 61 -12.90 20.89 -14.65
C GLU A 61 -13.07 20.05 -13.38
N PHE A 62 -11.97 19.53 -12.84
CA PHE A 62 -11.99 18.81 -11.57
C PHE A 62 -12.60 19.64 -10.44
N TRP A 63 -12.22 20.91 -10.32
CA TRP A 63 -12.72 21.76 -9.24
C TRP A 63 -14.20 22.14 -9.42
N GLU A 64 -14.65 22.30 -10.65
CA GLU A 64 -16.08 22.50 -10.96
C GLU A 64 -16.89 21.27 -10.56
N LYS A 65 -16.39 20.08 -10.90
CA LYS A 65 -16.98 18.81 -10.49
C LYS A 65 -17.05 18.70 -8.97
N MET A 66 -15.96 19.01 -8.26
CA MET A 66 -15.93 18.95 -6.80
C MET A 66 -16.89 19.96 -6.14
N ARG A 67 -17.06 21.14 -6.69
CA ARG A 67 -18.10 22.12 -6.24
C ARG A 67 -19.50 21.52 -6.36
N SER A 68 -19.84 21.00 -7.54
CA SER A 68 -21.13 20.35 -7.79
C SER A 68 -21.39 19.19 -6.81
N LEU A 69 -20.38 18.37 -6.54
CA LEU A 69 -20.49 17.26 -5.59
C LEU A 69 -20.62 17.75 -4.13
N ALA A 70 -19.94 18.85 -3.78
CA ALA A 70 -20.07 19.45 -2.45
C ALA A 70 -21.50 19.94 -2.17
N GLU A 71 -22.21 20.42 -3.20
CA GLU A 71 -23.62 20.77 -3.11
C GLU A 71 -24.51 19.53 -3.00
N LYS A 72 -24.23 18.51 -3.81
CA LYS A 72 -25.00 17.26 -3.90
C LYS A 72 -24.82 16.34 -2.71
N TRP A 73 -23.56 16.13 -2.28
CA TRP A 73 -23.20 15.19 -1.21
C TRP A 73 -22.90 15.84 0.12
N ARG A 74 -22.77 17.18 0.18
CA ARG A 74 -22.59 18.02 1.36
C ARG A 74 -21.22 17.98 2.01
N ILE A 75 -20.58 16.84 2.22
CA ILE A 75 -19.37 16.73 3.04
C ILE A 75 -18.13 16.57 2.18
N ILE A 76 -17.27 17.59 2.23
CA ILE A 76 -15.90 17.54 1.75
C ILE A 76 -14.97 17.60 2.96
N ALA A 77 -14.03 16.68 3.04
CA ALA A 77 -13.01 16.61 4.09
C ALA A 77 -11.63 16.93 3.50
N GLN A 78 -10.84 17.70 4.23
CA GLN A 78 -9.44 17.91 3.89
C GLN A 78 -8.65 16.62 4.15
N HIS A 79 -8.11 15.98 3.11
CA HIS A 79 -7.30 14.78 3.18
C HIS A 79 -5.81 15.10 3.11
N GLY A 80 -5.20 15.30 4.27
CA GLY A 80 -3.81 15.74 4.34
C GLY A 80 -3.60 17.20 3.91
N TYR A 81 -2.42 17.47 3.38
CA TYR A 81 -2.04 18.69 2.69
C TYR A 81 -1.43 18.32 1.33
N GLN A 82 -0.29 17.64 1.31
CA GLN A 82 0.41 17.23 0.10
C GLN A 82 0.41 15.71 -0.12
N HIS A 83 -0.11 14.94 0.84
CA HIS A 83 -0.09 13.49 0.87
C HIS A 83 1.34 12.89 0.90
N LEU A 84 2.30 13.64 1.46
CA LEU A 84 3.69 13.19 1.59
C LEU A 84 3.98 12.71 3.01
N TYR A 85 4.40 11.46 3.13
CA TYR A 85 4.76 10.87 4.42
C TYR A 85 6.19 11.26 4.79
N THR A 86 6.33 12.15 5.78
CA THR A 86 7.61 12.73 6.20
C THR A 86 8.13 12.14 7.51
N THR A 87 7.31 11.40 8.25
CA THR A 87 7.69 10.79 9.52
C THR A 87 7.32 9.31 9.58
N HIS A 88 8.13 8.53 10.28
CA HIS A 88 7.86 7.11 10.59
C HIS A 88 7.14 6.96 11.93
N ASN A 89 5.94 7.54 12.03
CA ASN A 89 5.15 7.48 13.25
C ASN A 89 3.68 7.13 12.98
N SER A 90 3.16 6.20 13.75
CA SER A 90 1.76 5.75 13.62
C SER A 90 0.73 6.67 14.28
N GLY A 91 1.17 7.76 14.90
CA GLY A 91 0.28 8.66 15.62
C GLY A 91 -0.51 7.98 16.75
N ILE A 92 -1.64 8.60 17.11
CA ILE A 92 -2.48 8.11 18.22
C ILE A 92 -3.34 6.91 17.83
N ILE A 93 -3.66 6.70 16.55
CA ILE A 93 -4.46 5.56 16.07
C ILE A 93 -3.61 4.29 15.98
N GLY A 94 -2.37 4.40 15.52
CA GLY A 94 -1.42 3.30 15.49
C GLY A 94 -1.68 2.23 14.43
N LEU A 95 -2.29 2.59 13.30
CA LEU A 95 -2.58 1.67 12.20
C LEU A 95 -1.42 1.52 11.23
N ASN A 96 -0.84 2.62 10.79
CA ASN A 96 0.27 2.67 9.84
C ASN A 96 1.50 3.29 10.52
N ASN A 97 2.69 2.95 10.04
CA ASN A 97 3.96 3.41 10.65
C ASN A 97 4.59 4.55 9.85
N TYR A 98 3.77 5.39 9.24
CA TYR A 98 4.19 6.57 8.50
C TYR A 98 3.09 7.64 8.58
N SER A 99 3.49 8.90 8.51
CA SER A 99 2.58 10.03 8.67
C SER A 99 3.04 11.26 7.91
N GLU A 100 2.08 12.04 7.45
CA GLU A 100 2.32 13.39 6.95
C GLU A 100 2.39 14.42 8.10
N PHE A 101 1.86 14.12 9.29
CA PHE A 101 1.67 15.08 10.39
C PHE A 101 2.25 14.63 11.72
N ALA A 102 2.02 13.38 12.15
CA ALA A 102 2.41 12.94 13.48
C ALA A 102 3.91 13.12 13.74
N TRP A 103 4.25 13.70 14.90
CA TRP A 103 5.60 14.04 15.36
C TRP A 103 6.27 15.24 14.67
N LEU A 104 5.60 15.91 13.76
CA LEU A 104 6.07 17.24 13.36
C LEU A 104 5.81 18.26 14.48
N PRO A 105 6.61 19.34 14.56
CA PRO A 105 6.35 20.46 15.45
C PRO A 105 4.92 21.01 15.25
N TYR A 106 4.27 21.45 16.32
CA TYR A 106 2.91 22.00 16.26
C TYR A 106 2.75 23.11 15.20
N LYS A 107 3.72 24.04 15.14
CA LYS A 107 3.70 25.15 14.18
C LYS A 107 3.67 24.65 12.73
N GLU A 108 4.45 23.62 12.42
CA GLU A 108 4.52 23.04 11.08
C GLU A 108 3.20 22.33 10.71
N GLN A 109 2.64 21.53 11.65
CA GLN A 109 1.34 20.90 11.45
C GLN A 109 0.24 21.94 11.23
N TYR A 110 0.23 22.99 12.05
CA TYR A 110 -0.73 24.08 11.94
C TYR A 110 -0.69 24.76 10.58
N GLU A 111 0.51 25.15 10.09
CA GLU A 111 0.69 25.82 8.79
C GLU A 111 0.30 24.90 7.62
N LYS A 112 0.65 23.63 7.64
CA LYS A 112 0.23 22.66 6.62
C LYS A 112 -1.30 22.53 6.57
N ILE A 113 -1.95 22.38 7.71
CA ILE A 113 -3.42 22.24 7.79
C ILE A 113 -4.10 23.53 7.30
N LYS A 114 -3.59 24.70 7.74
CA LYS A 114 -4.11 26.01 7.35
C LYS A 114 -4.03 26.21 5.84
N LYS A 115 -2.85 26.01 5.24
CA LYS A 115 -2.66 26.14 3.77
C LYS A 115 -3.59 25.21 3.00
N GLY A 116 -3.70 23.96 3.43
CA GLY A 116 -4.60 22.99 2.79
C GLY A 116 -6.07 23.43 2.87
N LYS A 117 -6.48 23.97 4.02
CA LYS A 117 -7.84 24.51 4.21
C LYS A 117 -8.10 25.70 3.27
N GLU A 118 -7.17 26.66 3.22
CA GLU A 118 -7.27 27.85 2.37
C GLU A 118 -7.39 27.49 0.88
N ILE A 119 -6.61 26.53 0.41
CA ILE A 119 -6.69 26.02 -0.97
C ILE A 119 -8.07 25.46 -1.26
N LEU A 120 -8.55 24.53 -0.42
CA LEU A 120 -9.86 23.91 -0.63
C LEU A 120 -11.01 24.92 -0.56
N GLU A 121 -11.01 25.82 0.41
CA GLU A 121 -12.03 26.85 0.56
C GLU A 121 -12.05 27.84 -0.63
N THR A 122 -10.86 28.14 -1.18
CA THR A 122 -10.72 28.96 -2.38
C THR A 122 -11.34 28.32 -3.61
N HIS A 123 -11.02 27.03 -3.85
CA HIS A 123 -11.55 26.31 -5.01
C HIS A 123 -13.02 25.95 -4.87
N LEU A 124 -13.47 25.55 -3.69
CA LEU A 124 -14.83 25.06 -3.47
C LEU A 124 -15.84 26.13 -3.12
N LYS A 125 -15.37 27.34 -2.78
CA LYS A 125 -16.22 28.46 -2.30
C LYS A 125 -17.08 28.07 -1.10
N LYS A 126 -16.58 27.16 -0.25
CA LYS A 126 -17.28 26.57 0.89
C LYS A 126 -16.32 26.36 2.06
N LYS A 127 -16.81 26.59 3.29
CA LYS A 127 -16.03 26.35 4.51
C LYS A 127 -15.75 24.85 4.68
N ILE A 128 -14.52 24.51 5.03
CA ILE A 128 -14.08 23.15 5.31
C ILE A 128 -13.98 22.93 6.82
N THR A 129 -14.83 22.06 7.33
CA THR A 129 -14.91 21.71 8.76
C THR A 129 -14.57 20.25 9.06
N TRP A 130 -14.38 19.44 8.02
CA TRP A 130 -14.08 18.02 8.13
C TRP A 130 -12.61 17.72 7.81
N ARG A 131 -12.01 16.89 8.63
CA ARG A 131 -10.64 16.38 8.46
C ARG A 131 -10.62 14.88 8.23
N MET A 132 -9.76 14.44 7.33
CA MET A 132 -9.46 13.05 7.01
C MET A 132 -7.93 12.89 6.99
N ALA A 133 -7.38 12.03 7.84
CA ALA A 133 -5.93 11.90 7.95
C ALA A 133 -5.37 10.88 6.94
N PRO A 134 -4.36 11.25 6.12
CA PRO A 134 -3.62 10.28 5.31
C PRO A 134 -3.03 9.19 6.19
N ALA A 135 -3.04 7.96 5.69
CA ALA A 135 -2.59 6.77 6.44
C ALA A 135 -3.27 6.58 7.81
N HIS A 136 -4.37 7.28 8.12
CA HIS A 136 -5.01 7.29 9.43
C HIS A 136 -4.06 7.70 10.56
N SER A 137 -3.05 8.52 10.26
CA SER A 137 -1.96 8.84 11.18
C SER A 137 -1.89 10.32 11.48
N PHE A 138 -2.04 10.67 12.76
CA PHE A 138 -2.00 12.02 13.32
C PHE A 138 -1.79 11.95 14.84
N ASP A 139 -1.50 13.08 15.51
CA ASP A 139 -1.22 13.15 16.93
C ASP A 139 -2.04 14.22 17.65
N ALA A 140 -1.75 14.45 18.95
CA ALA A 140 -2.44 15.45 19.76
C ALA A 140 -2.21 16.89 19.24
N ASN A 141 -1.02 17.17 18.67
CA ASN A 141 -0.74 18.46 18.06
C ASN A 141 -1.61 18.70 16.82
N THR A 142 -1.86 17.65 16.03
CA THR A 142 -2.80 17.70 14.91
C THR A 142 -4.20 18.07 15.39
N CYS A 143 -4.72 17.39 16.43
CA CYS A 143 -6.04 17.70 16.99
C CYS A 143 -6.13 19.14 17.49
N LYS A 144 -5.10 19.63 18.21
CA LYS A 144 -5.01 21.01 18.68
C LYS A 144 -5.00 22.03 17.52
N ALA A 145 -4.27 21.73 16.45
CA ALA A 145 -4.22 22.58 15.26
C ALA A 145 -5.59 22.64 14.55
N LEU A 146 -6.25 21.49 14.41
CA LEU A 146 -7.59 21.39 13.82
C LEU A 146 -8.61 22.25 14.58
N THR A 147 -8.68 22.12 15.91
CA THR A 147 -9.58 22.91 16.75
C THR A 147 -9.29 24.41 16.62
N LYS A 148 -8.01 24.81 16.57
CA LYS A 148 -7.62 26.22 16.41
C LYS A 148 -7.95 26.79 15.03
N LEU A 149 -8.11 25.94 14.02
CA LEU A 149 -8.46 26.27 12.63
C LEU A 149 -9.95 26.06 12.33
N ASP A 150 -10.80 25.95 13.36
CA ASP A 150 -12.26 25.78 13.22
C ASP A 150 -12.69 24.53 12.43
N PHE A 151 -11.92 23.45 12.53
CA PHE A 151 -12.43 22.14 12.17
C PHE A 151 -13.32 21.63 13.28
N GLU A 152 -14.42 21.00 12.90
CA GLU A 152 -15.39 20.44 13.85
C GLU A 152 -15.32 18.90 13.88
N TYR A 153 -14.98 18.28 12.76
CA TYR A 153 -15.06 16.83 12.56
C TYR A 153 -13.74 16.23 12.11
N ILE A 154 -13.51 15.01 12.59
CA ILE A 154 -12.44 14.15 12.10
C ILE A 154 -13.01 12.76 11.79
N THR A 155 -12.83 12.29 10.53
CA THR A 155 -13.30 10.96 10.13
C THR A 155 -12.16 9.94 10.22
N ASP A 156 -11.79 9.60 11.43
CA ASP A 156 -10.77 8.61 11.77
C ASP A 156 -11.01 8.05 13.18
N GLY A 157 -10.22 7.06 13.57
CA GLY A 157 -10.33 6.40 14.87
C GLY A 157 -11.01 5.04 14.82
N ILE A 158 -10.94 4.31 15.93
CA ILE A 158 -11.48 2.95 16.05
C ILE A 158 -12.49 2.91 17.19
N ALA A 159 -13.78 2.99 16.85
CA ALA A 159 -14.89 2.82 17.78
C ALA A 159 -16.11 2.25 17.06
N LEU A 160 -17.13 1.84 17.82
CA LEU A 160 -18.41 1.33 17.26
C LEU A 160 -19.39 2.45 16.89
N PHE A 161 -19.23 3.62 17.49
CA PHE A 161 -20.12 4.76 17.34
C PHE A 161 -19.31 6.05 17.34
N PRO A 162 -19.85 7.13 16.76
CA PRO A 162 -19.28 8.47 16.87
C PRO A 162 -19.11 8.92 18.31
N PHE A 163 -18.19 9.82 18.57
CA PHE A 163 -17.93 10.38 19.91
C PHE A 163 -17.25 11.75 19.81
N SER A 164 -17.28 12.55 20.88
CA SER A 164 -16.52 13.80 20.98
C SER A 164 -15.30 13.66 21.87
N ARG A 165 -14.18 14.21 21.45
CA ARG A 165 -12.93 14.27 22.21
C ARG A 165 -12.06 15.43 21.69
N GLU A 166 -11.35 16.09 22.62
CA GLU A 166 -10.38 17.16 22.30
C GLU A 166 -10.99 18.30 21.44
N GLY A 167 -12.24 18.66 21.71
CA GLY A 167 -12.97 19.70 20.99
C GLY A 167 -13.47 19.30 19.59
N LEU A 168 -13.23 18.07 19.17
CA LEU A 168 -13.63 17.54 17.86
C LEU A 168 -14.69 16.45 17.99
N LYS A 169 -15.56 16.36 16.99
CA LYS A 169 -16.50 15.27 16.76
C LYS A 169 -15.82 14.20 15.92
N TRP A 170 -15.74 12.98 16.43
CA TRP A 170 -15.04 11.86 15.79
C TRP A 170 -16.02 10.90 15.14
N LEU A 171 -15.88 10.72 13.83
CA LEU A 171 -16.54 9.66 13.09
C LEU A 171 -15.52 8.52 12.84
N PRO A 172 -15.57 7.42 13.61
CA PRO A 172 -14.59 6.35 13.49
C PRO A 172 -14.62 5.66 12.10
N GLN A 173 -13.44 5.31 11.58
CA GLN A 173 -13.27 4.53 10.37
C GLN A 173 -12.83 3.11 10.73
N GLN A 174 -13.57 2.08 10.26
CA GLN A 174 -13.31 0.71 10.70
C GLN A 174 -13.14 -0.29 9.56
N LEU A 175 -13.67 -0.01 8.36
CA LEU A 175 -13.70 -0.97 7.26
C LEU A 175 -12.95 -0.42 6.04
N ARG A 176 -12.20 -1.31 5.36
CA ARG A 176 -11.48 -1.02 4.10
C ARG A 176 -12.18 -1.60 2.87
N LYS A 177 -13.26 -2.34 3.08
CA LYS A 177 -14.07 -2.94 2.02
C LYS A 177 -15.49 -3.14 2.53
N PRO A 178 -16.49 -3.18 1.63
CA PRO A 178 -17.89 -3.40 2.00
C PRO A 178 -18.08 -4.80 2.56
N ILE A 179 -18.41 -4.87 3.85
CA ILE A 179 -18.69 -6.12 4.57
C ILE A 179 -19.84 -5.87 5.53
N GLN A 180 -20.85 -6.72 5.46
CA GLN A 180 -22.00 -6.70 6.38
C GLN A 180 -21.58 -6.85 7.84
N LYS A 181 -22.17 -6.05 8.72
CA LYS A 181 -21.94 -6.06 10.17
C LYS A 181 -23.26 -6.09 10.92
N LYS A 182 -23.24 -6.66 12.12
CA LYS A 182 -24.45 -6.86 12.94
C LYS A 182 -24.86 -5.64 13.77
N SER A 183 -23.96 -4.65 13.96
CA SER A 183 -24.26 -3.49 14.80
C SER A 183 -23.24 -2.37 14.65
N GLY A 184 -23.60 -1.16 15.08
CA GLY A 184 -22.75 0.03 15.14
C GLY A 184 -22.83 0.87 13.87
N ILE A 185 -22.20 2.04 13.89
CA ILE A 185 -22.03 2.90 12.72
C ILE A 185 -20.68 2.56 12.10
N ARG A 186 -20.68 2.15 10.83
CA ARG A 186 -19.53 1.60 10.13
C ARG A 186 -19.15 2.49 8.96
N THR A 187 -18.02 3.16 9.09
CA THR A 187 -17.44 3.92 7.99
C THR A 187 -16.53 3.01 7.17
N ILE A 188 -16.77 2.97 5.87
CA ILE A 188 -16.07 2.17 4.88
C ILE A 188 -15.20 3.12 4.08
N CYS A 189 -13.88 2.96 4.15
CA CYS A 189 -12.90 3.74 3.42
C CYS A 189 -12.69 3.14 2.03
N LEU A 190 -12.83 3.96 0.99
CA LEU A 190 -12.67 3.60 -0.41
C LEU A 190 -11.50 4.36 -1.04
N HIS A 191 -10.66 3.66 -1.82
CA HIS A 191 -9.55 4.22 -2.58
C HIS A 191 -9.74 3.89 -4.07
N PRO A 192 -10.58 4.64 -4.80
CA PRO A 192 -10.97 4.30 -6.18
C PRO A 192 -9.79 4.23 -7.15
N ASN A 193 -8.72 4.93 -6.86
CA ASN A 193 -7.53 5.00 -7.69
C ASN A 193 -6.91 3.64 -8.03
N SER A 194 -7.08 2.63 -7.16
CA SER A 194 -6.49 1.30 -7.29
C SER A 194 -7.52 0.17 -7.53
N TYR A 195 -8.79 0.48 -7.74
CA TYR A 195 -9.82 -0.55 -7.84
C TYR A 195 -9.89 -1.21 -9.21
N SER A 196 -10.05 -2.53 -9.20
CA SER A 196 -10.45 -3.28 -10.39
C SER A 196 -11.96 -3.13 -10.64
N PRO A 197 -12.42 -3.32 -11.88
CA PRO A 197 -13.86 -3.33 -12.22
C PRO A 197 -14.66 -4.23 -11.32
N THR A 198 -14.19 -5.46 -11.08
CA THR A 198 -14.86 -6.45 -10.20
C THR A 198 -15.00 -5.98 -8.75
N PHE A 199 -14.03 -5.18 -8.24
CA PHE A 199 -14.15 -4.65 -6.90
C PHE A 199 -15.26 -3.60 -6.82
N ILE A 200 -15.43 -2.78 -7.87
CA ILE A 200 -16.51 -1.79 -7.97
C ILE A 200 -17.87 -2.49 -8.07
N ASP A 201 -17.97 -3.62 -8.82
CA ASP A 201 -19.19 -4.45 -8.86
C ASP A 201 -19.57 -4.97 -7.46
N ASN A 202 -18.59 -5.37 -6.65
CA ASN A 202 -18.84 -5.77 -5.27
C ASN A 202 -19.33 -4.61 -4.38
N ILE A 203 -18.87 -3.37 -4.64
CA ILE A 203 -19.40 -2.19 -3.96
C ILE A 203 -20.86 -1.97 -4.36
N GLU A 204 -21.19 -2.07 -5.63
CA GLU A 204 -22.56 -1.93 -6.15
C GLU A 204 -23.50 -2.98 -5.53
N ALA A 205 -23.12 -4.25 -5.53
CA ALA A 205 -23.88 -5.32 -4.90
C ALA A 205 -24.12 -5.07 -3.40
N PHE A 206 -23.13 -4.53 -2.70
CA PHE A 206 -23.26 -4.14 -1.30
C PHE A 206 -24.22 -2.95 -1.12
N CYS A 207 -24.14 -1.94 -1.99
CA CYS A 207 -25.07 -0.80 -1.97
C CYS A 207 -26.51 -1.26 -2.19
N GLN A 208 -26.72 -2.17 -3.14
CA GLN A 208 -28.04 -2.76 -3.39
C GLN A 208 -28.57 -3.50 -2.16
N ALA A 209 -27.75 -4.35 -1.56
CA ALA A 209 -28.17 -5.16 -0.41
C ALA A 209 -28.42 -4.33 0.87
N GLU A 210 -27.67 -3.26 1.07
CA GLU A 210 -27.66 -2.49 2.32
C GLU A 210 -28.23 -1.05 2.16
N SER A 211 -28.90 -0.73 1.04
CA SER A 211 -29.35 0.62 0.68
C SER A 211 -30.10 1.35 1.80
N LYS A 212 -30.94 0.65 2.54
CA LYS A 212 -31.75 1.18 3.66
C LYS A 212 -30.94 1.43 4.95
N HIS A 213 -29.68 1.04 4.98
CA HIS A 213 -28.82 1.14 6.15
C HIS A 213 -27.75 2.22 6.00
N PHE A 214 -27.70 2.90 4.86
CA PHE A 214 -26.79 4.04 4.69
C PHE A 214 -27.29 5.27 5.43
N ILE A 215 -26.35 5.99 6.02
CA ILE A 215 -26.58 7.22 6.79
C ILE A 215 -26.06 8.37 5.96
N ASN A 216 -26.96 9.27 5.56
CA ASN A 216 -26.63 10.46 4.78
C ASN A 216 -26.51 11.72 5.65
N ASP A 217 -27.26 11.79 6.74
CA ASP A 217 -27.26 12.95 7.68
C ASP A 217 -26.25 12.68 8.81
N ILE A 218 -24.96 12.73 8.43
CA ILE A 218 -23.85 12.33 9.30
C ILE A 218 -23.63 13.35 10.42
N GLU A 219 -23.88 14.62 10.17
CA GLU A 219 -23.72 15.71 11.13
C GLU A 219 -24.76 15.63 12.27
N ASP A 220 -25.91 15.00 12.02
CA ASP A 220 -26.99 14.80 13.00
C ASP A 220 -26.76 13.57 13.90
N LEU A 221 -25.67 12.85 13.69
CA LEU A 221 -25.33 11.71 14.54
C LEU A 221 -25.03 12.15 15.98
N ASP A 222 -25.34 11.27 16.92
CA ASP A 222 -25.03 11.50 18.32
C ASP A 222 -23.51 11.34 18.56
N TYR A 223 -22.82 12.47 18.70
CA TYR A 223 -21.40 12.57 19.06
C TYR A 223 -21.18 12.76 20.55
N SER A 224 -22.17 12.53 21.40
CA SER A 224 -22.03 12.79 22.85
C SER A 224 -20.90 12.00 23.46
N PRO A 225 -20.09 12.60 24.38
CA PRO A 225 -18.98 11.92 25.03
C PRO A 225 -19.46 10.84 26.03
N GLN A 226 -20.74 10.83 26.38
CA GLN A 226 -21.33 9.91 27.35
C GLN A 226 -21.57 8.49 26.80
N ARG A 227 -21.33 8.22 25.51
CA ARG A 227 -21.36 6.85 25.00
C ARG A 227 -20.14 6.07 25.51
N LYS A 228 -20.18 5.66 26.79
CA LYS A 228 -19.14 4.88 27.48
C LYS A 228 -18.52 3.76 26.65
N LYS A 229 -19.30 3.10 25.77
CA LYS A 229 -18.80 2.05 24.87
C LYS A 229 -17.87 2.58 23.77
N SER A 230 -18.15 3.74 23.17
CA SER A 230 -17.28 4.32 22.14
C SER A 230 -15.95 4.76 22.71
N VAL A 231 -15.97 5.45 23.85
CA VAL A 231 -14.76 5.88 24.56
C VAL A 231 -13.94 4.68 25.05
N PHE A 232 -14.63 3.64 25.57
CA PHE A 232 -13.99 2.39 25.97
C PHE A 232 -13.28 1.72 24.79
N PHE A 233 -13.95 1.55 23.65
CA PHE A 233 -13.34 0.95 22.45
C PHE A 233 -12.20 1.79 21.91
N TYR A 234 -12.34 3.12 21.88
CA TYR A 234 -11.25 4.02 21.49
C TYR A 234 -10.02 3.80 22.38
N ARG A 235 -10.17 3.88 23.71
CA ARG A 235 -9.08 3.64 24.66
C ARG A 235 -8.52 2.23 24.55
N PHE A 236 -9.39 1.22 24.44
CA PHE A 236 -8.99 -0.16 24.32
C PHE A 236 -8.16 -0.42 23.06
N TYR A 237 -8.54 0.14 21.92
CA TYR A 237 -7.83 -0.07 20.65
C TYR A 237 -6.65 0.88 20.42
N THR A 238 -6.69 2.10 20.93
CA THR A 238 -5.65 3.11 20.66
C THR A 238 -4.64 3.27 21.80
N GLU A 239 -5.07 3.17 23.06
CA GLU A 239 -4.21 3.43 24.22
C GLU A 239 -3.61 2.16 24.85
N GLN A 240 -4.17 0.99 24.61
CA GLN A 240 -3.67 -0.25 25.23
C GLN A 240 -2.59 -0.94 24.38
N LYS A 241 -1.34 -0.69 24.74
CA LYS A 241 -0.15 -1.35 24.15
C LYS A 241 -0.26 -2.88 24.16
N LEU A 242 -0.84 -3.48 25.18
CA LEU A 242 -1.01 -4.93 25.32
C LEU A 242 -1.94 -5.51 24.25
N TYR A 243 -3.09 -4.85 23.99
CA TYR A 243 -4.03 -5.33 22.98
C TYR A 243 -3.48 -5.18 21.56
N ARG A 244 -2.76 -4.09 21.27
CA ARG A 244 -2.05 -3.94 20.00
C ARG A 244 -1.00 -5.04 19.82
N TRP A 245 -0.27 -5.34 20.87
CA TRP A 245 0.69 -6.42 20.92
C TRP A 245 0.02 -7.79 20.66
N LEU A 246 -1.10 -8.09 21.31
CA LEU A 246 -1.90 -9.31 21.09
C LEU A 246 -2.46 -9.39 19.67
N LEU A 247 -2.95 -8.28 19.09
CA LEU A 247 -3.37 -8.23 17.69
C LEU A 247 -2.19 -8.45 16.73
N GLN A 248 -1.03 -7.89 17.05
CA GLN A 248 0.19 -8.12 16.27
C GLN A 248 0.60 -9.60 16.34
N ILE A 249 0.58 -10.22 17.52
CA ILE A 249 0.85 -11.66 17.69
C ILE A 249 -0.20 -12.50 16.94
N LYS A 250 -1.48 -12.20 17.07
CA LYS A 250 -2.52 -12.88 16.32
C LYS A 250 -2.27 -12.78 14.81
N ASN A 251 -1.97 -11.61 14.29
CA ASN A 251 -1.64 -11.43 12.88
C ASN A 251 -0.32 -12.13 12.50
N LEU A 252 0.64 -12.13 13.40
CA LEU A 252 1.92 -12.83 13.22
C LEU A 252 1.72 -14.36 13.07
N ILE A 253 0.74 -14.91 13.75
CA ILE A 253 0.42 -16.36 13.73
C ILE A 253 -0.57 -16.67 12.59
N THR A 254 -1.64 -15.88 12.43
CA THR A 254 -2.73 -16.21 11.50
C THR A 254 -2.37 -15.91 10.04
N PHE A 255 -1.58 -14.89 9.76
CA PHE A 255 -1.15 -14.58 8.40
C PHE A 255 -0.19 -15.65 7.84
N PRO A 256 0.87 -16.03 8.55
CA PRO A 256 1.70 -17.17 8.16
C PRO A 256 0.91 -18.46 7.96
N TYR A 257 0.00 -18.78 8.89
CA TYR A 257 -0.83 -19.97 8.80
C TYR A 257 -1.71 -20.00 7.54
N ARG A 258 -2.33 -18.88 7.16
CA ARG A 258 -3.13 -18.79 5.94
C ARG A 258 -2.27 -18.94 4.69
N LYS A 259 -1.15 -18.20 4.62
CA LYS A 259 -0.23 -18.28 3.47
C LYS A 259 0.46 -19.64 3.37
N SER A 260 0.80 -20.26 4.48
CA SER A 260 1.44 -21.57 4.47
C SER A 260 0.53 -22.70 3.97
N LYS A 261 -0.82 -22.54 4.07
CA LYS A 261 -1.76 -23.53 3.50
C LYS A 261 -1.65 -23.64 1.97
N GLU A 262 -1.24 -22.55 1.31
CA GLU A 262 -1.05 -22.48 -0.15
C GLU A 262 0.30 -23.09 -0.58
N CYS A 263 1.20 -23.39 0.35
CA CYS A 263 2.62 -23.70 0.08
C CYS A 263 3.07 -25.04 0.67
N GLY A 264 2.85 -26.14 -0.03
CA GLY A 264 3.59 -27.40 0.13
C GLY A 264 3.48 -28.14 1.47
N SER A 265 4.55 -28.86 1.85
CA SER A 265 4.59 -29.78 2.97
C SER A 265 4.60 -29.12 4.35
N PHE A 266 4.31 -29.90 5.40
CA PHE A 266 4.39 -29.46 6.80
C PHE A 266 5.75 -28.82 7.15
N TRP A 267 6.84 -29.38 6.68
CA TRP A 267 8.19 -28.87 6.94
C TRP A 267 8.46 -27.54 6.24
N THR A 268 7.95 -27.34 5.03
CA THR A 268 8.01 -26.04 4.33
C THR A 268 7.26 -24.96 5.11
N ARG A 269 6.11 -25.30 5.67
CA ARG A 269 5.31 -24.40 6.52
C ARG A 269 6.07 -23.98 7.77
N LEU A 270 6.67 -24.94 8.48
CA LEU A 270 7.41 -24.70 9.72
C LEU A 270 8.64 -23.83 9.48
N ARG A 271 9.45 -24.15 8.46
CA ARG A 271 10.63 -23.36 8.07
C ARG A 271 10.26 -21.96 7.63
N GLY A 272 9.20 -21.82 6.82
CA GLY A 272 8.67 -20.54 6.40
C GLY A 272 8.20 -19.69 7.58
N GLY A 273 7.52 -20.28 8.56
CA GLY A 273 7.09 -19.60 9.78
C GLY A 273 8.25 -19.05 10.61
N ALA A 274 9.29 -19.87 10.83
CA ALA A 274 10.49 -19.44 11.56
C ALA A 274 11.22 -18.30 10.83
N ARG A 275 11.34 -18.38 9.49
CA ARG A 275 11.96 -17.34 8.67
C ARG A 275 11.13 -16.06 8.64
N TYR A 276 9.82 -16.18 8.53
CA TYR A 276 8.90 -15.04 8.64
C TYR A 276 9.09 -14.29 9.96
N PHE A 277 9.21 -15.01 11.08
CA PHE A 277 9.45 -14.39 12.38
C PHE A 277 10.81 -13.66 12.43
N ARG A 278 11.86 -14.29 11.88
CA ARG A 278 13.20 -13.67 11.79
C ARG A 278 13.17 -12.40 10.96
N HIS A 279 12.48 -12.39 9.82
CA HIS A 279 12.30 -11.21 8.98
C HIS A 279 11.45 -10.15 9.68
N TYR A 280 10.44 -10.55 10.44
CA TYR A 280 9.63 -9.61 11.22
C TYR A 280 10.44 -8.91 12.31
N LEU A 281 11.36 -9.60 12.98
CA LEU A 281 12.27 -8.95 13.94
C LEU A 281 13.22 -7.96 13.24
N ALA A 282 13.72 -8.31 12.06
CA ALA A 282 14.52 -7.40 11.24
C ALA A 282 13.69 -6.18 10.79
N TYR A 283 12.45 -6.38 10.33
CA TYR A 283 11.51 -5.29 10.03
C TYR A 283 11.33 -4.33 11.20
N LYS A 284 11.15 -4.86 12.42
CA LYS A 284 11.03 -4.04 13.63
C LYS A 284 12.30 -3.26 13.96
N LYS A 285 13.47 -3.78 13.62
CA LYS A 285 14.76 -3.16 13.89
C LYS A 285 15.16 -2.13 12.84
N TYR A 286 14.94 -2.42 11.56
CA TYR A 286 15.44 -1.63 10.43
C TYR A 286 14.35 -0.77 9.76
N HIS A 287 13.06 -0.96 10.10
CA HIS A 287 11.92 -0.16 9.66
C HIS A 287 11.66 -0.14 8.13
N PHE A 288 12.03 -1.19 7.42
CA PHE A 288 11.72 -1.34 6.01
C PHE A 288 10.24 -1.75 5.78
N ASP A 289 9.77 -1.77 4.53
CA ASP A 289 8.39 -2.09 4.20
C ASP A 289 7.97 -3.52 4.58
N ARG A 290 6.78 -3.66 5.14
CA ARG A 290 6.27 -4.92 5.69
C ARG A 290 6.14 -6.04 4.65
N TRP A 291 6.00 -5.74 3.38
CA TRP A 291 5.86 -6.76 2.33
C TRP A 291 7.16 -7.55 2.09
N HIS A 292 8.32 -7.03 2.50
CA HIS A 292 9.62 -7.73 2.45
C HIS A 292 9.73 -8.92 3.43
N ILE A 293 8.86 -9.03 4.44
CA ILE A 293 8.98 -10.11 5.44
C ILE A 293 8.52 -11.48 4.96
N LEU A 294 7.91 -11.59 3.76
CA LEU A 294 7.45 -12.86 3.20
C LEU A 294 8.64 -13.77 2.90
N PRO A 295 8.71 -14.99 3.51
CA PRO A 295 9.85 -15.88 3.33
C PRO A 295 9.87 -16.57 1.97
N ALA A 296 11.06 -16.94 1.51
CA ALA A 296 11.28 -17.67 0.26
C ALA A 296 10.48 -18.96 0.17
N GLU A 297 10.26 -19.65 1.28
CA GLU A 297 9.48 -20.89 1.36
C GLU A 297 8.04 -20.74 0.88
N TRP A 298 7.49 -19.51 0.92
CA TRP A 298 6.13 -19.19 0.46
C TRP A 298 6.11 -18.55 -0.92
N ARG A 299 7.27 -18.51 -1.57
CA ARG A 299 7.48 -17.95 -2.93
C ARG A 299 8.23 -19.00 -3.78
N PRO A 300 7.51 -19.99 -4.35
CA PRO A 300 8.15 -21.11 -5.08
C PRO A 300 9.10 -20.67 -6.18
N TYR A 301 8.85 -19.54 -6.84
CA TYR A 301 9.74 -19.01 -7.86
C TYR A 301 11.16 -18.68 -7.34
N VAL A 302 11.32 -18.35 -6.05
CA VAL A 302 12.64 -18.11 -5.43
C VAL A 302 13.51 -19.37 -5.45
N ALA A 303 12.92 -20.53 -5.16
CA ALA A 303 13.61 -21.79 -5.25
C ALA A 303 13.98 -22.10 -6.70
N TYR A 304 13.04 -21.93 -7.63
CA TYR A 304 13.26 -22.18 -9.06
C TYR A 304 14.41 -21.33 -9.62
N VAL A 305 14.47 -20.01 -9.33
CA VAL A 305 15.56 -19.14 -9.78
C VAL A 305 16.91 -19.64 -9.24
N ALA A 306 16.98 -19.97 -7.96
CA ALA A 306 18.21 -20.45 -7.35
C ALA A 306 18.65 -21.81 -7.92
N GLU A 307 17.72 -22.74 -8.14
CA GLU A 307 17.97 -24.07 -8.71
C GLU A 307 18.44 -23.95 -10.18
N THR A 308 17.80 -23.09 -10.97
CA THR A 308 18.21 -22.82 -12.36
C THR A 308 19.66 -22.36 -12.44
N ILE A 309 20.08 -21.44 -11.57
CA ILE A 309 21.47 -20.98 -11.53
C ILE A 309 22.40 -22.06 -11.00
N ASN A 310 22.03 -22.75 -9.93
CA ASN A 310 22.89 -23.77 -9.32
C ASN A 310 23.08 -25.03 -10.18
N SER A 311 22.18 -25.29 -11.15
CA SER A 311 22.29 -26.41 -12.09
C SER A 311 23.31 -26.16 -13.23
N ASP A 312 23.69 -24.91 -13.44
CA ASP A 312 24.72 -24.56 -14.44
C ASP A 312 26.12 -24.54 -13.75
N ASP A 313 27.01 -25.40 -14.18
CA ASP A 313 28.37 -25.47 -13.61
C ASP A 313 29.17 -24.19 -13.75
N LYS A 314 28.89 -23.38 -14.77
CA LYS A 314 29.49 -22.05 -14.94
C LYS A 314 29.14 -21.10 -13.79
N SER A 315 28.01 -21.32 -13.11
CA SER A 315 27.56 -20.49 -11.99
C SER A 315 28.46 -20.62 -10.75
N LYS A 316 29.16 -21.72 -10.57
CA LYS A 316 29.98 -22.00 -9.39
C LYS A 316 31.07 -20.95 -9.14
N LYS A 317 31.60 -20.35 -10.20
CA LYS A 317 32.59 -19.27 -10.15
C LYS A 317 32.08 -17.97 -10.78
N GLY A 318 30.88 -17.98 -11.30
CA GLY A 318 30.26 -16.88 -12.00
C GLY A 318 29.84 -15.72 -11.09
N THR A 319 29.81 -14.54 -11.65
CA THR A 319 29.30 -13.32 -11.00
C THR A 319 27.78 -13.30 -11.10
N ILE A 320 27.10 -13.33 -9.95
CA ILE A 320 25.66 -13.31 -9.83
C ILE A 320 25.22 -11.96 -9.27
N LEU A 321 24.34 -11.28 -9.95
CA LEU A 321 23.88 -9.94 -9.57
C LEU A 321 22.35 -9.90 -9.52
N GLU A 322 21.79 -9.41 -8.43
CA GLU A 322 20.34 -9.25 -8.23
C GLU A 322 20.03 -7.78 -8.00
N ILE A 323 19.19 -7.19 -8.88
CA ILE A 323 18.66 -5.84 -8.72
C ILE A 323 17.33 -5.92 -7.98
N TRP A 324 17.14 -5.04 -6.98
CA TRP A 324 16.04 -5.06 -6.02
C TRP A 324 16.00 -6.41 -5.28
N CYS A 325 17.15 -6.72 -4.69
CA CYS A 325 17.39 -8.00 -4.04
C CYS A 325 16.59 -8.22 -2.74
N TRP A 326 15.82 -7.22 -2.32
CA TRP A 326 15.07 -7.28 -1.07
C TRP A 326 16.00 -7.64 0.10
N LEU A 327 15.58 -8.65 0.88
CA LEU A 327 16.41 -9.16 1.98
C LEU A 327 17.51 -10.13 1.51
N GLY A 328 17.67 -10.38 0.20
CA GLY A 328 18.72 -11.25 -0.37
C GLY A 328 18.41 -12.74 -0.32
N GLU A 329 17.13 -13.13 -0.31
CA GLU A 329 16.75 -14.54 -0.16
C GLU A 329 17.08 -15.41 -1.37
N ILE A 330 16.99 -14.87 -2.61
CA ILE A 330 17.40 -15.60 -3.81
C ILE A 330 18.91 -15.85 -3.73
N LEU A 331 19.70 -14.80 -3.53
CA LEU A 331 21.16 -14.89 -3.43
C LEU A 331 21.60 -15.84 -2.32
N SER A 332 20.88 -15.89 -1.19
CA SER A 332 21.22 -16.79 -0.08
C SER A 332 21.13 -18.29 -0.42
N LYS A 333 20.39 -18.65 -1.48
CA LYS A 333 20.23 -20.04 -1.97
C LYS A 333 21.17 -20.39 -3.11
N ILE A 334 21.89 -19.43 -3.67
CA ILE A 334 22.84 -19.61 -4.74
C ILE A 334 24.20 -20.00 -4.15
N LYS A 335 24.86 -20.98 -4.78
CA LYS A 335 26.12 -21.57 -4.28
C LYS A 335 27.38 -20.76 -4.66
N SER A 336 27.30 -19.85 -5.65
CA SER A 336 28.44 -19.01 -6.02
C SER A 336 28.94 -18.17 -4.84
N PRO A 337 30.25 -17.97 -4.66
CA PRO A 337 30.79 -16.99 -3.71
C PRO A 337 30.65 -15.53 -4.21
N ASN A 338 30.54 -15.31 -5.52
CA ASN A 338 30.51 -13.99 -6.14
C ASN A 338 29.06 -13.50 -6.32
N LYS A 339 28.41 -13.13 -5.24
CA LYS A 339 27.00 -12.73 -5.20
C LYS A 339 26.84 -11.29 -4.73
N TYR A 340 26.09 -10.50 -5.50
CA TYR A 340 25.90 -9.09 -5.27
C TYR A 340 24.42 -8.73 -5.37
N GLY A 341 23.90 -8.08 -4.33
CA GLY A 341 22.52 -7.63 -4.27
C GLY A 341 22.45 -6.11 -4.20
N PHE A 342 21.56 -5.52 -4.98
CA PHE A 342 21.28 -4.10 -4.98
C PHE A 342 19.82 -3.84 -4.64
N ASP A 343 19.58 -2.82 -3.81
CA ASP A 343 18.24 -2.32 -3.50
C ASP A 343 18.33 -0.80 -3.26
N THR A 344 17.27 -0.09 -3.59
CA THR A 344 17.24 1.38 -3.43
C THR A 344 17.06 1.81 -1.98
N ALA A 345 16.57 0.92 -1.11
CA ALA A 345 16.27 1.20 0.29
C ALA A 345 17.46 0.83 1.21
N PRO A 346 18.14 1.80 1.82
CA PRO A 346 19.28 1.54 2.73
C PRO A 346 18.93 0.64 3.91
N GLU A 347 17.71 0.75 4.45
CA GLU A 347 17.20 -0.06 5.55
C GLU A 347 17.03 -1.54 5.16
N VAL A 348 16.63 -1.81 3.91
CA VAL A 348 16.55 -3.17 3.34
C VAL A 348 17.95 -3.77 3.21
N ILE A 349 18.90 -3.01 2.68
CA ILE A 349 20.31 -3.43 2.53
C ILE A 349 20.94 -3.72 3.90
N ASN A 350 20.72 -2.86 4.90
CA ASN A 350 21.21 -3.09 6.25
C ASN A 350 20.65 -4.37 6.87
N ALA A 351 19.38 -4.66 6.62
CA ALA A 351 18.75 -5.89 7.05
C ALA A 351 19.29 -7.12 6.29
N ALA A 352 19.46 -7.03 4.96
CA ALA A 352 20.00 -8.09 4.11
C ALA A 352 21.42 -8.52 4.55
N LYS A 353 22.33 -7.56 4.79
CA LYS A 353 23.69 -7.81 5.30
C LYS A 353 23.67 -8.60 6.60
N LYS A 354 22.71 -8.34 7.49
CA LYS A 354 22.59 -9.06 8.76
C LYS A 354 21.94 -10.41 8.63
N LEU A 355 20.92 -10.53 7.77
CA LEU A 355 20.15 -11.76 7.61
C LEU A 355 20.87 -12.80 6.76
N TYR A 356 21.59 -12.36 5.74
CA TYR A 356 22.24 -13.23 4.74
C TYR A 356 23.65 -12.76 4.40
N PRO A 357 24.61 -12.83 5.34
CA PRO A 357 25.95 -12.26 5.21
C PRO A 357 26.85 -12.96 4.17
N SER A 358 26.39 -14.04 3.55
CA SER A 358 27.12 -14.77 2.50
C SER A 358 27.11 -14.08 1.14
N SER A 359 26.50 -12.92 1.00
CA SER A 359 26.44 -12.12 -0.23
C SER A 359 26.84 -10.69 0.06
N ASN A 360 27.28 -9.97 -0.97
CA ASN A 360 27.60 -8.55 -0.89
C ASN A 360 26.35 -7.71 -1.23
N TYR A 361 26.05 -6.69 -0.43
CA TYR A 361 24.88 -5.85 -0.63
C TYR A 361 25.25 -4.37 -0.65
N SER A 362 24.69 -3.63 -1.62
CA SER A 362 24.88 -2.20 -1.80
C SER A 362 23.59 -1.49 -2.13
N VAL A 363 23.49 -0.22 -1.75
CA VAL A 363 22.38 0.64 -2.17
C VAL A 363 22.59 0.98 -3.64
N GLY A 364 21.54 0.78 -4.47
CA GLY A 364 21.62 1.05 -5.90
C GLY A 364 20.50 0.44 -6.70
N SER A 365 20.47 0.75 -7.99
CA SER A 365 19.52 0.26 -8.99
C SER A 365 20.22 0.08 -10.35
N PHE A 366 19.48 -0.01 -11.44
CA PHE A 366 20.01 -0.20 -12.80
C PHE A 366 21.12 0.79 -13.18
N ASP A 367 21.01 2.04 -12.78
CA ASP A 367 21.91 3.14 -13.10
C ASP A 367 23.24 3.12 -12.33
N THR A 368 23.28 2.41 -11.22
CA THR A 368 24.47 2.33 -10.37
C THR A 368 25.39 1.15 -10.68
N ILE A 369 24.92 0.22 -11.52
CA ILE A 369 25.66 -1.00 -11.84
C ILE A 369 26.68 -0.73 -12.94
N LYS A 370 27.96 -0.83 -12.56
CA LYS A 370 29.11 -0.78 -13.47
C LYS A 370 29.97 -2.01 -13.17
N TRP A 371 29.82 -3.04 -13.98
CA TRP A 371 30.50 -4.32 -13.85
C TRP A 371 31.06 -4.76 -15.20
N TYR A 372 32.30 -5.21 -15.24
CA TYR A 372 32.86 -5.65 -16.51
C TYR A 372 32.17 -6.88 -17.06
N LYS A 373 31.82 -7.87 -16.20
CA LYS A 373 31.19 -9.12 -16.60
C LYS A 373 30.22 -9.61 -15.55
N ILE A 374 28.99 -9.90 -15.97
CA ILE A 374 27.90 -10.46 -15.16
C ILE A 374 27.48 -11.78 -15.82
N ASP A 375 27.64 -12.89 -15.13
CA ASP A 375 27.24 -14.19 -15.65
C ASP A 375 25.73 -14.40 -15.52
N TYR A 376 25.14 -13.96 -14.42
CA TYR A 376 23.68 -13.97 -14.20
C TYR A 376 23.20 -12.66 -13.61
N LEU A 377 22.28 -12.02 -14.30
CA LEU A 377 21.52 -10.87 -13.83
C LEU A 377 20.11 -11.34 -13.44
N ILE A 378 19.70 -11.08 -12.22
CA ILE A 378 18.37 -11.41 -11.68
C ILE A 378 17.59 -10.11 -11.47
N THR A 379 16.40 -10.01 -12.09
CA THR A 379 15.50 -8.87 -11.96
C THR A 379 14.07 -9.39 -11.86
N VAL A 380 13.72 -9.87 -10.68
CA VAL A 380 12.46 -10.59 -10.43
C VAL A 380 11.58 -9.80 -9.47
N ASN A 381 10.27 -9.74 -9.75
CA ASN A 381 9.20 -9.27 -8.89
C ASN A 381 8.89 -7.76 -8.92
N PHE A 382 9.87 -6.85 -8.94
CA PHE A 382 9.65 -5.40 -8.86
C PHE A 382 9.41 -4.70 -10.21
N ILE A 383 9.89 -5.32 -11.28
CA ILE A 383 9.89 -4.74 -12.64
C ILE A 383 8.50 -4.38 -13.16
N HIS A 384 7.45 -5.00 -12.63
CA HIS A 384 6.06 -4.76 -13.01
C HIS A 384 5.49 -3.40 -12.54
N ALA A 385 6.26 -2.63 -11.78
CA ALA A 385 5.96 -1.25 -11.42
C ALA A 385 6.52 -0.22 -12.42
N ILE A 386 7.46 -0.64 -13.30
CA ILE A 386 8.19 0.20 -14.26
C ILE A 386 7.48 0.13 -15.61
N ALA A 387 7.34 1.26 -16.30
CA ALA A 387 6.74 1.29 -17.63
C ALA A 387 7.61 0.52 -18.66
N PRO A 388 7.01 -0.16 -19.68
CA PRO A 388 7.76 -0.98 -20.63
C PRO A 388 8.90 -0.24 -21.34
N GLU A 389 8.66 0.98 -21.81
CA GLU A 389 9.68 1.80 -22.48
C GLU A 389 10.82 2.19 -21.54
N GLU A 390 10.52 2.55 -20.30
CA GLU A 390 11.50 2.87 -19.28
C GLU A 390 12.35 1.63 -18.95
N LEU A 391 11.71 0.49 -18.78
CA LEU A 391 12.38 -0.78 -18.51
C LEU A 391 13.29 -1.20 -19.66
N LYS A 392 12.85 -1.00 -20.91
CA LYS A 392 13.65 -1.23 -22.11
C LYS A 392 14.90 -0.36 -22.15
N ASN A 393 14.78 0.92 -21.79
CA ASN A 393 15.91 1.84 -21.70
C ASN A 393 16.92 1.40 -20.62
N TYR A 394 16.45 0.95 -19.46
CA TYR A 394 17.31 0.40 -18.41
C TYR A 394 18.11 -0.82 -18.90
N TYR A 395 17.46 -1.80 -19.51
CA TYR A 395 18.16 -2.97 -20.02
C TYR A 395 19.11 -2.63 -21.18
N THR A 396 18.72 -1.75 -22.08
CA THR A 396 19.57 -1.32 -23.20
C THR A 396 20.85 -0.68 -22.67
N THR A 397 20.74 0.25 -21.72
CA THR A 397 21.89 0.92 -21.11
C THR A 397 22.76 -0.09 -20.35
N LEU A 398 22.13 -0.92 -19.52
CA LEU A 398 22.86 -1.90 -18.72
C LEU A 398 23.63 -2.91 -19.57
N CYS A 399 23.03 -3.40 -20.67
CA CYS A 399 23.66 -4.33 -21.59
C CYS A 399 24.72 -3.68 -22.49
N LYS A 400 24.67 -2.35 -22.68
CA LYS A 400 25.71 -1.58 -23.35
C LYS A 400 26.94 -1.40 -22.47
N ASP A 401 26.72 -1.11 -21.19
CA ASP A 401 27.77 -0.79 -20.23
C ASP A 401 28.42 -2.02 -19.59
N ASN A 402 27.80 -3.20 -19.72
CA ASN A 402 28.24 -4.44 -19.10
C ASN A 402 28.13 -5.64 -20.06
N ILE A 403 29.00 -6.63 -19.90
CA ILE A 403 28.86 -7.93 -20.56
C ILE A 403 27.97 -8.82 -19.67
N ILE A 404 26.72 -9.04 -20.08
CA ILE A 404 25.76 -9.85 -19.33
C ILE A 404 25.48 -11.14 -20.15
N ASN A 405 25.75 -12.30 -19.57
CA ASN A 405 25.58 -13.59 -20.25
C ASN A 405 24.14 -14.12 -20.17
N THR A 406 23.53 -14.05 -18.98
CA THR A 406 22.19 -14.59 -18.74
C THR A 406 21.36 -13.60 -17.91
N ILE A 407 20.11 -13.36 -18.33
CA ILE A 407 19.15 -12.51 -17.64
C ILE A 407 17.97 -13.38 -17.20
N ILE A 408 17.61 -13.30 -15.91
CA ILE A 408 16.48 -14.02 -15.32
C ILE A 408 15.45 -12.99 -14.88
N VAL A 409 14.25 -13.10 -15.44
CA VAL A 409 13.12 -12.21 -15.19
C VAL A 409 11.88 -13.00 -14.79
N ASP A 410 10.87 -12.33 -14.30
CA ASP A 410 9.53 -12.91 -14.19
C ASP A 410 8.54 -12.22 -15.15
N GLU A 411 7.67 -13.01 -15.73
CA GLU A 411 6.53 -12.53 -16.52
C GLU A 411 5.23 -12.82 -15.78
N LEU A 412 4.31 -11.87 -15.89
CA LEU A 412 2.95 -11.99 -15.37
C LEU A 412 1.98 -12.12 -16.53
N HIS A 413 1.02 -13.03 -16.41
CA HIS A 413 -0.02 -13.21 -17.41
C HIS A 413 -1.38 -12.90 -16.78
N ASN A 414 -2.13 -11.95 -17.38
CA ASN A 414 -3.47 -11.53 -16.92
C ASN A 414 -3.53 -11.24 -15.40
N ASN A 415 -2.52 -10.54 -14.86
CA ASN A 415 -2.45 -10.24 -13.44
C ASN A 415 -2.76 -8.75 -13.17
N ASN A 416 -3.98 -8.48 -12.76
CA ASN A 416 -4.49 -7.13 -12.49
C ASN A 416 -4.00 -6.54 -11.14
N ASN A 417 -3.16 -7.25 -10.38
CA ASN A 417 -2.58 -6.73 -9.14
C ASN A 417 -1.30 -5.91 -9.37
N TYR A 418 -0.80 -5.90 -10.60
CA TYR A 418 0.41 -5.18 -10.99
C TYR A 418 0.08 -4.18 -12.10
N ARG A 419 0.90 -3.12 -12.18
CA ARG A 419 0.66 -2.01 -13.11
C ARG A 419 0.92 -2.41 -14.56
N PHE A 420 1.95 -3.23 -14.79
CA PHE A 420 2.36 -3.66 -16.12
C PHE A 420 2.58 -5.17 -16.19
N ASN A 421 2.18 -5.76 -17.32
CA ASN A 421 2.53 -7.12 -17.73
C ASN A 421 3.53 -7.00 -18.89
N HIS A 422 4.77 -7.44 -18.68
CA HIS A 422 5.86 -7.27 -19.65
C HIS A 422 6.01 -8.44 -20.58
N ASN A 423 6.35 -8.16 -21.86
CA ASN A 423 6.87 -9.11 -22.82
C ASN A 423 8.37 -8.88 -22.96
N PHE A 424 9.19 -9.70 -22.35
CA PHE A 424 10.64 -9.50 -22.33
C PHE A 424 11.32 -9.75 -23.66
N SER A 425 10.70 -10.47 -24.60
CA SER A 425 11.20 -10.60 -25.96
C SER A 425 11.22 -9.28 -26.74
N GLU A 426 10.41 -8.29 -26.32
CA GLU A 426 10.35 -6.95 -26.90
C GLU A 426 11.18 -5.91 -26.11
N ILE A 427 11.44 -6.20 -24.83
CA ILE A 427 12.13 -5.30 -23.90
C ILE A 427 13.64 -5.52 -23.95
N LEU A 428 14.10 -6.78 -23.97
CA LEU A 428 15.53 -7.08 -24.00
C LEU A 428 16.14 -6.84 -25.39
N PRO A 429 17.46 -6.53 -25.46
CA PRO A 429 18.17 -6.46 -26.72
C PRO A 429 18.02 -7.73 -27.55
N SER A 430 17.98 -7.60 -28.86
CA SER A 430 17.69 -8.69 -29.83
C SER A 430 18.71 -9.84 -29.87
N ASP A 431 19.87 -9.64 -29.25
CA ASP A 431 20.90 -10.68 -29.09
C ASP A 431 20.64 -11.60 -27.87
N TYR A 432 19.56 -11.38 -27.10
CA TYR A 432 19.13 -12.30 -26.06
C TYR A 432 17.99 -13.20 -26.56
N ILE A 433 18.14 -14.51 -26.31
CA ILE A 433 17.13 -15.52 -26.65
C ILE A 433 16.61 -16.20 -25.41
N CYS A 434 15.33 -16.48 -25.38
CA CYS A 434 14.72 -17.29 -24.31
C CYS A 434 15.24 -18.75 -24.45
N ILE A 435 15.89 -19.25 -23.39
CA ILE A 435 16.44 -20.61 -23.35
C ILE A 435 15.67 -21.54 -22.40
N ASN A 436 14.93 -20.97 -21.44
CA ASN A 436 14.13 -21.73 -20.49
C ASN A 436 13.02 -20.87 -19.89
N SER A 437 11.92 -21.52 -19.51
CA SER A 437 10.85 -20.89 -18.73
C SER A 437 10.23 -21.89 -17.75
N SER A 438 9.81 -21.39 -16.58
CA SER A 438 9.11 -22.21 -15.60
C SER A 438 7.65 -22.44 -16.00
N PRO A 439 6.98 -23.43 -15.37
CA PRO A 439 5.52 -23.43 -15.26
C PRO A 439 5.02 -22.15 -14.56
N TYR A 440 3.72 -21.85 -14.69
CA TYR A 440 3.12 -20.75 -13.95
C TYR A 440 3.05 -21.06 -12.45
N PHE A 441 3.54 -20.15 -11.66
CA PHE A 441 3.35 -20.11 -10.21
C PHE A 441 2.05 -19.41 -9.82
N VAL A 442 1.73 -19.44 -8.52
CA VAL A 442 0.60 -18.70 -7.95
C VAL A 442 0.65 -17.23 -8.37
N GLY A 443 -0.48 -16.68 -8.82
CA GLY A 443 -0.58 -15.31 -9.32
C GLY A 443 -0.18 -15.17 -10.80
N ASN A 444 -0.26 -16.26 -11.58
CA ASN A 444 0.05 -16.27 -13.01
C ASN A 444 1.46 -15.74 -13.36
N ARG A 445 2.40 -16.02 -12.49
CA ARG A 445 3.82 -15.67 -12.64
C ARG A 445 4.60 -16.83 -13.21
N LYS A 446 5.45 -16.59 -14.19
CA LYS A 446 6.49 -17.55 -14.63
C LYS A 446 7.85 -16.89 -14.62
N ILE A 447 8.90 -17.67 -14.40
CA ILE A 447 10.29 -17.24 -14.53
C ILE A 447 10.75 -17.55 -15.95
N VAL A 448 11.41 -16.59 -16.56
CA VAL A 448 11.96 -16.73 -17.93
C VAL A 448 13.45 -16.45 -17.89
N VAL A 449 14.21 -17.27 -18.61
CA VAL A 449 15.67 -17.20 -18.66
C VAL A 449 16.09 -16.87 -20.10
N PHE A 450 16.74 -15.73 -20.24
CA PHE A 450 17.30 -15.27 -21.49
C PHE A 450 18.83 -15.41 -21.47
N ARG A 451 19.41 -15.86 -22.57
CA ARG A 451 20.86 -15.97 -22.74
C ARG A 451 21.31 -15.18 -23.97
N LYS A 452 22.44 -14.50 -23.82
CA LYS A 452 23.08 -13.79 -24.90
C LYS A 452 23.57 -14.79 -25.96
N ARG A 453 23.30 -14.55 -27.24
CA ARG A 453 23.83 -15.36 -28.35
C ARG A 453 25.35 -15.25 -28.37
N GLU A 454 26.03 -16.36 -28.37
CA GLU A 454 27.46 -16.39 -28.66
C GLU A 454 27.63 -15.97 -30.15
N LYS A 455 28.51 -14.98 -30.41
CA LYS A 455 28.85 -14.55 -31.78
C LYS A 455 29.75 -15.57 -32.43
#